data_80f5a9eddb3bb560dbfc2bec835aeefe
#
_entry.id   80f5a9eddb3bb560dbfc2bec835aeefe
#
_cell.length_a   1.000
_cell.length_b   1.000
_cell.length_c   1.000
_cell.angle_alpha   90.00
_cell.angle_beta   90.00
_cell.angle_gamma   90.00
#
_symmetry.space_group_name_H-M   'P 1'
#
loop_
_entity.id
_entity.type
_entity.pdbx_description
1 polymer ?
#
loop_
_entity_poly.entity_id
_entity_poly.type
_entity_poly.pdbx_seq_one_letter_code
_entity_poly.pdbx_strand_id
1 'polypeptide(L)'
;PGDLEAGNLKDAGKRLPLVDRVVFRLEKEVLPLWTKFLQGYYDRSGENHGNTNSMFDQAFVVGPDGVEMSPDIADHGIQMDPDVKPGIYYYGFNMRDPVVGGYTEEKRKLRRALQIAFNVEEYLAIFRKGNGITAQNIIPPGIRGHLEGEAGVNPYTHEWIDGAPVRRSIDEAKQLLAEAGYPNGRDARTGEPLKLFIDVQSQAVDNTQMNWMDRIFGQIGVQIEYRPADWNRTREKLLTGNTQIYSYGWLADYPDPENFLFLLYSPEGPLNCKCDGSNNSNFESEEYDELFRQVRVTPPGPERDAMVARMVEIYRREAVWLYAYYPKDIYLSNPWVRNTKRHGISKATLKYINIDDEMRERKRAEWNNPVTWPLYAGALLIAGMILPGVTAYRRRQNATARRSDNN
;
A
#
# COMPACT_ATOMS: atom_id res chain seq x y z
N PRO A 1 0.69 30.74 3.92
CA PRO A 1 -0.30 31.54 3.16
C PRO A 1 -1.48 30.70 2.69
N GLY A 2 -1.28 29.58 1.99
CA GLY A 2 -2.36 28.75 1.46
C GLY A 2 -3.32 28.17 2.51
N ASP A 3 -2.86 27.81 3.70
CA ASP A 3 -3.72 27.32 4.78
C ASP A 3 -4.65 28.41 5.33
N LEU A 4 -4.21 29.69 5.30
CA LEU A 4 -5.04 30.82 5.69
C LEU A 4 -6.14 31.07 4.64
N GLU A 5 -5.78 31.07 3.37
CA GLU A 5 -6.70 31.25 2.23
C GLU A 5 -7.72 30.12 2.16
N ALA A 6 -7.31 28.88 2.43
CA ALA A 6 -8.17 27.71 2.51
C ALA A 6 -9.05 27.67 3.77
N GLY A 7 -8.91 28.62 4.69
CA GLY A 7 -9.66 28.65 5.95
C GLY A 7 -9.28 27.57 6.97
N ASN A 8 -8.11 26.96 6.82
CA ASN A 8 -7.63 25.86 7.69
C ASN A 8 -7.14 26.32 9.06
N LEU A 9 -7.06 27.65 9.30
CA LEU A 9 -6.53 28.21 10.55
C LEU A 9 -7.62 28.63 11.55
N LYS A 10 -8.87 28.17 11.38
CA LYS A 10 -10.00 28.54 12.28
C LYS A 10 -9.77 28.18 13.74
N ASP A 11 -8.93 27.18 14.00
CA ASP A 11 -8.59 26.73 15.35
C ASP A 11 -7.22 27.25 15.83
N ALA A 12 -6.58 28.16 15.08
CA ALA A 12 -5.31 28.74 15.47
C ALA A 12 -5.44 29.50 16.80
N GLY A 13 -4.48 29.28 17.70
CA GLY A 13 -4.48 29.86 19.05
C GLY A 13 -5.32 29.12 20.10
N LYS A 14 -6.10 28.13 19.73
CA LYS A 14 -6.80 27.28 20.69
C LYS A 14 -5.83 26.34 21.41
N ARG A 15 -6.16 26.01 22.66
CA ARG A 15 -5.38 25.05 23.45
C ARG A 15 -5.57 23.63 22.89
N LEU A 16 -4.46 22.91 22.70
CA LEU A 16 -4.45 21.51 22.30
C LEU A 16 -4.53 20.56 23.51
N PRO A 17 -5.09 19.36 23.34
CA PRO A 17 -5.74 18.82 22.13
C PRO A 17 -7.12 19.47 21.89
N LEU A 18 -7.59 19.44 20.62
CA LEU A 18 -8.91 19.99 20.25
C LEU A 18 -10.05 18.98 20.45
N VAL A 19 -9.74 17.71 20.69
CA VAL A 19 -10.68 16.64 21.01
C VAL A 19 -10.37 16.06 22.38
N ASP A 20 -11.42 15.71 23.13
CA ASP A 20 -11.27 15.15 24.48
C ASP A 20 -10.91 13.66 24.45
N ARG A 21 -11.37 12.95 23.42
CA ARG A 21 -11.17 11.50 23.30
C ARG A 21 -11.11 11.05 21.84
N VAL A 22 -10.17 10.16 21.58
CA VAL A 22 -10.06 9.42 20.30
C VAL A 22 -10.36 7.95 20.58
N VAL A 23 -11.25 7.35 19.79
CA VAL A 23 -11.65 5.95 19.93
C VAL A 23 -11.25 5.20 18.66
N PHE A 24 -10.37 4.23 18.80
CA PHE A 24 -10.03 3.29 17.75
C PHE A 24 -10.89 2.04 17.88
N ARG A 25 -11.55 1.66 16.79
CA ARG A 25 -12.33 0.43 16.69
C ARG A 25 -11.61 -0.53 15.75
N LEU A 26 -11.31 -1.70 16.25
CA LEU A 26 -10.75 -2.78 15.41
C LEU A 26 -11.90 -3.54 14.77
N GLU A 27 -12.00 -3.44 13.45
CA GLU A 27 -12.89 -4.27 12.63
C GLU A 27 -12.05 -5.34 11.92
N LYS A 28 -12.50 -6.59 11.98
CA LYS A 28 -11.80 -7.70 11.31
C LYS A 28 -12.06 -7.71 9.80
N GLU A 29 -13.25 -7.24 9.41
CA GLU A 29 -13.69 -7.24 8.03
C GLU A 29 -13.78 -5.81 7.48
N VAL A 30 -13.38 -5.68 6.23
CA VAL A 30 -13.33 -4.38 5.55
C VAL A 30 -14.72 -3.81 5.25
N LEU A 31 -15.67 -4.66 4.84
CA LEU A 31 -17.00 -4.21 4.44
C LEU A 31 -17.80 -3.58 5.60
N PRO A 32 -17.87 -4.16 6.81
CA PRO A 32 -18.50 -3.51 7.96
C PRO A 32 -17.85 -2.17 8.33
N LEU A 33 -16.53 -2.08 8.24
CA LEU A 33 -15.80 -0.84 8.50
C LEU A 33 -16.21 0.25 7.51
N TRP A 34 -16.22 -0.06 6.22
CA TRP A 34 -16.59 0.86 5.15
C TRP A 34 -18.04 1.34 5.29
N THR A 35 -18.96 0.40 5.49
CA THR A 35 -20.39 0.72 5.69
C THR A 35 -20.59 1.65 6.88
N LYS A 36 -19.93 1.39 8.01
CA LYS A 36 -20.03 2.24 9.21
C LYS A 36 -19.42 3.64 8.98
N PHE A 37 -18.36 3.74 8.18
CA PHE A 37 -17.80 5.03 7.80
C PHE A 37 -18.79 5.82 6.94
N LEU A 38 -19.38 5.23 5.92
CA LEU A 38 -20.40 5.88 5.07
C LEU A 38 -21.64 6.29 5.84
N GLN A 39 -22.01 5.52 6.87
CA GLN A 39 -23.11 5.85 7.79
C GLN A 39 -22.74 6.91 8.83
N GLY A 40 -21.50 7.38 8.84
CA GLY A 40 -21.02 8.39 9.79
C GLY A 40 -20.76 7.89 11.22
N TYR A 41 -20.72 6.56 11.45
CA TYR A 41 -20.36 6.01 12.76
C TYR A 41 -18.87 6.13 13.04
N TYR A 42 -18.04 6.24 12.00
CA TYR A 42 -16.63 6.56 12.08
C TYR A 42 -16.37 7.91 11.44
N ASP A 43 -15.62 8.76 12.12
CA ASP A 43 -15.27 10.10 11.65
C ASP A 43 -14.27 10.05 10.48
N ARG A 44 -13.43 9.00 10.44
CA ARG A 44 -12.39 8.77 9.45
C ARG A 44 -12.37 7.30 9.02
N SER A 45 -12.00 7.06 7.77
CA SER A 45 -11.94 5.71 7.20
C SER A 45 -10.86 4.80 7.82
N GLY A 46 -9.95 5.36 8.63
CA GLY A 46 -8.82 4.64 9.22
C GLY A 46 -7.56 4.67 8.37
N GLU A 47 -6.51 4.00 8.84
CA GLU A 47 -5.25 3.84 8.11
C GLU A 47 -5.31 2.57 7.24
N ASN A 48 -4.69 2.62 6.05
CA ASN A 48 -4.55 1.48 5.11
C ASN A 48 -5.80 1.07 4.29
N HIS A 49 -6.81 1.92 4.13
CA HIS A 49 -8.04 1.51 3.42
C HIS A 49 -7.96 1.61 1.90
N GLY A 50 -6.92 2.23 1.35
CA GLY A 50 -6.68 2.23 -0.10
C GLY A 50 -6.18 0.91 -0.69
N ASN A 51 -6.06 -0.14 0.13
CA ASN A 51 -5.42 -1.40 -0.27
C ASN A 51 -6.38 -2.54 -0.60
N THR A 52 -7.68 -2.39 -0.36
CA THR A 52 -8.65 -3.42 -0.73
C THR A 52 -9.39 -2.99 -1.99
N ASN A 53 -9.24 -3.77 -3.05
CA ASN A 53 -9.81 -3.47 -4.36
C ASN A 53 -11.31 -3.12 -4.30
N SER A 54 -12.10 -3.80 -3.47
CA SER A 54 -13.54 -3.59 -3.37
C SER A 54 -13.95 -2.23 -2.80
N MET A 55 -13.20 -1.67 -1.86
CA MET A 55 -13.49 -0.33 -1.31
C MET A 55 -12.96 0.76 -2.23
N PHE A 56 -11.79 0.54 -2.80
CA PHE A 56 -11.22 1.46 -3.78
C PHE A 56 -12.17 1.65 -4.95
N ASP A 57 -12.77 0.57 -5.46
CA ASP A 57 -13.72 0.61 -6.58
C ASP A 57 -15.01 1.37 -6.26
N GLN A 58 -15.45 1.36 -5.01
CA GLN A 58 -16.62 2.13 -4.58
C GLN A 58 -16.30 3.61 -4.30
N ALA A 59 -15.11 3.87 -3.75
CA ALA A 59 -14.74 5.20 -3.29
C ALA A 59 -14.13 6.08 -4.38
N PHE A 60 -13.50 5.47 -5.40
CA PHE A 60 -12.65 6.19 -6.33
C PHE A 60 -12.88 5.79 -7.78
N VAL A 61 -12.66 6.76 -8.65
CA VAL A 61 -12.51 6.58 -10.10
C VAL A 61 -11.10 6.99 -10.52
N VAL A 62 -10.59 6.36 -11.57
CA VAL A 62 -9.28 6.74 -12.14
C VAL A 62 -9.55 7.71 -13.28
N GLY A 63 -9.23 8.97 -13.05
CA GLY A 63 -9.33 10.05 -14.04
C GLY A 63 -7.99 10.32 -14.74
N PRO A 64 -7.96 11.27 -15.68
CA PRO A 64 -6.75 11.66 -16.41
C PRO A 64 -5.63 12.16 -15.49
N ASP A 65 -5.99 12.85 -14.40
CA ASP A 65 -5.05 13.45 -13.45
C ASP A 65 -4.76 12.55 -12.23
N GLY A 66 -5.24 11.31 -12.27
CA GLY A 66 -5.03 10.32 -11.20
C GLY A 66 -6.32 9.82 -10.55
N VAL A 67 -6.24 9.53 -9.26
CA VAL A 67 -7.37 8.99 -8.49
C VAL A 67 -8.25 10.13 -8.00
N GLU A 68 -9.54 10.08 -8.33
CA GLU A 68 -10.58 11.03 -7.91
C GLU A 68 -11.64 10.31 -7.07
N MET A 69 -12.35 11.05 -6.20
CA MET A 69 -13.49 10.45 -5.50
C MET A 69 -14.63 10.14 -6.47
N SER A 70 -15.30 9.02 -6.25
CA SER A 70 -16.54 8.73 -6.99
C SER A 70 -17.60 9.79 -6.67
N PRO A 71 -18.49 10.14 -7.63
CA PRO A 71 -19.52 11.15 -7.41
C PRO A 71 -20.39 10.87 -6.18
N ASP A 72 -20.78 9.62 -5.97
CA ASP A 72 -21.63 9.24 -4.83
C ASP A 72 -20.95 9.54 -3.47
N ILE A 73 -19.64 9.38 -3.39
CA ILE A 73 -18.87 9.68 -2.17
C ILE A 73 -18.64 11.18 -2.02
N ALA A 74 -18.36 11.88 -3.13
CA ALA A 74 -18.17 13.32 -3.15
C ALA A 74 -19.45 14.07 -2.73
N ASP A 75 -20.62 13.62 -3.17
CA ASP A 75 -21.92 14.21 -2.83
C ASP A 75 -22.25 14.13 -1.32
N HIS A 76 -21.67 13.17 -0.62
CA HIS A 76 -21.75 13.13 0.86
C HIS A 76 -20.90 14.21 1.54
N GLY A 77 -20.07 14.94 0.79
CA GLY A 77 -19.13 15.93 1.30
C GLY A 77 -17.93 15.32 2.02
N ILE A 78 -17.64 14.05 1.77
CA ILE A 78 -16.47 13.35 2.29
C ILE A 78 -15.22 14.04 1.73
N GLN A 79 -14.22 14.24 2.59
CA GLN A 79 -12.96 14.87 2.24
C GLN A 79 -11.92 13.80 1.93
N MET A 80 -11.09 14.02 0.91
CA MET A 80 -10.01 13.16 0.48
C MET A 80 -8.67 13.84 0.76
N ASP A 81 -7.83 13.20 1.57
CA ASP A 81 -6.46 13.64 1.86
C ASP A 81 -5.47 12.63 1.25
N PRO A 82 -4.93 12.89 0.05
CA PRO A 82 -3.85 12.08 -0.50
C PRO A 82 -2.56 12.36 0.27
N ASP A 83 -1.82 11.32 0.61
CA ASP A 83 -0.54 11.42 1.33
C ASP A 83 0.52 10.54 0.67
N VAL A 84 1.63 11.14 0.27
CA VAL A 84 2.81 10.39 -0.19
C VAL A 84 3.62 10.04 1.06
N LYS A 85 3.55 8.77 1.48
CA LYS A 85 4.32 8.34 2.64
C LYS A 85 5.80 8.24 2.31
N PRO A 86 6.66 8.79 3.15
CA PRO A 86 8.10 8.60 3.01
C PRO A 86 8.46 7.16 3.37
N GLY A 87 8.35 6.29 2.40
CA GLY A 87 8.57 4.86 2.55
C GLY A 87 8.81 4.20 1.21
N ILE A 88 9.24 2.95 1.25
CA ILE A 88 9.50 2.13 0.06
C ILE A 88 9.06 0.69 0.30
N TYR A 89 8.43 0.09 -0.72
CA TYR A 89 8.21 -1.35 -0.81
C TYR A 89 9.14 -1.95 -1.86
N TYR A 90 9.66 -3.15 -1.59
CA TYR A 90 10.64 -3.81 -2.44
C TYR A 90 10.65 -5.33 -2.22
N TYR A 91 11.30 -6.03 -3.15
CA TYR A 91 11.72 -7.41 -2.95
C TYR A 91 13.23 -7.42 -2.82
N GLY A 92 13.76 -7.86 -1.68
CA GLY A 92 15.19 -7.93 -1.42
C GLY A 92 15.79 -9.26 -1.87
N PHE A 93 16.97 -9.21 -2.45
CA PHE A 93 17.78 -10.40 -2.69
C PHE A 93 18.66 -10.71 -1.48
N ASN A 94 18.69 -11.95 -1.04
CA ASN A 94 19.68 -12.36 -0.06
C ASN A 94 21.06 -12.49 -0.75
N MET A 95 21.96 -11.59 -0.43
CA MET A 95 23.30 -11.53 -1.05
C MET A 95 24.21 -12.71 -0.67
N ARG A 96 23.80 -13.55 0.30
CA ARG A 96 24.46 -14.81 0.65
C ARG A 96 23.87 -16.04 -0.06
N ASP A 97 22.76 -15.87 -0.82
CA ASP A 97 22.16 -16.97 -1.59
C ASP A 97 23.08 -17.38 -2.76
N PRO A 98 23.26 -18.68 -3.03
CA PRO A 98 24.17 -19.15 -4.07
C PRO A 98 23.67 -18.84 -5.49
N VAL A 99 22.37 -18.61 -5.69
CA VAL A 99 21.79 -18.32 -7.03
C VAL A 99 21.74 -16.82 -7.29
N VAL A 100 20.98 -16.07 -6.45
CA VAL A 100 20.76 -14.62 -6.66
C VAL A 100 21.78 -13.74 -5.96
N GLY A 101 22.49 -14.24 -4.95
CA GLY A 101 23.49 -13.50 -4.18
C GLY A 101 24.86 -13.40 -4.86
N GLY A 102 25.79 -12.74 -4.18
CA GLY A 102 27.16 -12.54 -4.64
C GLY A 102 27.35 -11.27 -5.47
N TYR A 103 28.64 -10.98 -5.77
CA TYR A 103 29.08 -9.69 -6.31
C TYR A 103 29.79 -9.82 -7.67
N THR A 104 29.68 -10.98 -8.35
CA THR A 104 30.24 -11.15 -9.70
C THR A 104 29.32 -10.46 -10.72
N GLU A 105 29.87 -10.19 -11.91
CA GLU A 105 29.10 -9.51 -12.96
C GLU A 105 27.92 -10.35 -13.44
N GLU A 106 28.07 -11.69 -13.48
CA GLU A 106 26.98 -12.61 -13.83
C GLU A 106 25.83 -12.50 -12.81
N LYS A 107 26.15 -12.39 -11.52
CA LYS A 107 25.15 -12.22 -10.46
C LYS A 107 24.42 -10.87 -10.55
N ARG A 108 25.15 -9.79 -10.86
CA ARG A 108 24.55 -8.48 -11.13
C ARG A 108 23.62 -8.53 -12.34
N LYS A 109 24.06 -9.16 -13.44
CA LYS A 109 23.25 -9.32 -14.65
C LYS A 109 21.97 -10.10 -14.39
N LEU A 110 22.05 -11.20 -13.61
CA LEU A 110 20.87 -11.94 -13.19
C LEU A 110 19.86 -11.05 -12.45
N ARG A 111 20.32 -10.32 -11.44
CA ARG A 111 19.44 -9.43 -10.65
C ARG A 111 18.88 -8.29 -11.50
N ARG A 112 19.68 -7.69 -12.40
CA ARG A 112 19.21 -6.64 -13.33
C ARG A 112 18.18 -7.18 -14.32
N ALA A 113 18.35 -8.38 -14.84
CA ALA A 113 17.34 -9.03 -15.69
C ALA A 113 16.00 -9.17 -14.96
N LEU A 114 16.04 -9.59 -13.69
CA LEU A 114 14.85 -9.68 -12.86
C LEU A 114 14.24 -8.30 -12.56
N GLN A 115 15.07 -7.27 -12.30
CA GLN A 115 14.58 -5.89 -12.09
C GLN A 115 13.89 -5.32 -13.32
N ILE A 116 14.44 -5.55 -14.53
CA ILE A 116 13.82 -5.10 -15.78
C ILE A 116 12.51 -5.85 -16.05
N ALA A 117 12.50 -7.18 -15.84
CA ALA A 117 11.30 -7.98 -16.04
C ALA A 117 10.17 -7.61 -15.09
N PHE A 118 10.48 -7.19 -13.86
CA PHE A 118 9.49 -6.76 -12.88
C PHE A 118 8.89 -5.39 -13.26
N ASN A 119 7.86 -5.42 -14.12
CA ASN A 119 7.16 -4.23 -14.61
C ASN A 119 6.29 -3.61 -13.52
N VAL A 120 6.89 -2.75 -12.72
CA VAL A 120 6.21 -2.13 -11.57
C VAL A 120 5.18 -1.09 -11.99
N GLU A 121 5.32 -0.48 -13.16
CA GLU A 121 4.34 0.45 -13.73
C GLU A 121 3.03 -0.30 -14.02
N GLU A 122 3.13 -1.48 -14.64
CA GLU A 122 1.97 -2.36 -14.88
C GLU A 122 1.38 -2.86 -13.54
N TYR A 123 2.24 -3.23 -12.59
CA TYR A 123 1.80 -3.60 -11.23
C TYR A 123 0.97 -2.50 -10.56
N LEU A 124 1.46 -1.26 -10.59
CA LEU A 124 0.76 -0.11 -10.02
C LEU A 124 -0.56 0.16 -10.74
N ALA A 125 -0.59 0.07 -12.07
CA ALA A 125 -1.80 0.28 -12.85
C ALA A 125 -2.87 -0.77 -12.51
N ILE A 126 -2.50 -2.04 -12.44
CA ILE A 126 -3.45 -3.15 -12.24
C ILE A 126 -3.88 -3.26 -10.77
N PHE A 127 -2.91 -3.35 -9.84
CA PHE A 127 -3.17 -3.71 -8.45
C PHE A 127 -3.30 -2.52 -7.51
N ARG A 128 -2.78 -1.37 -7.91
CA ARG A 128 -2.80 -0.15 -7.10
C ARG A 128 -3.59 0.98 -7.77
N LYS A 129 -4.13 0.75 -8.98
CA LYS A 129 -4.87 1.74 -9.78
C LYS A 129 -4.14 3.08 -9.90
N GLY A 130 -2.82 3.03 -10.06
CA GLY A 130 -1.96 4.21 -10.10
C GLY A 130 -1.66 4.83 -8.73
N ASN A 131 -2.16 4.26 -7.63
CA ASN A 131 -1.90 4.76 -6.28
C ASN A 131 -0.54 4.29 -5.76
N GLY A 132 0.51 4.93 -6.22
CA GLY A 132 1.91 4.70 -5.90
C GLY A 132 2.82 5.44 -6.87
N ILE A 133 4.08 5.54 -6.54
CA ILE A 133 5.12 6.08 -7.42
C ILE A 133 6.14 4.97 -7.64
N THR A 134 6.49 4.67 -8.89
CA THR A 134 7.54 3.71 -9.21
C THR A 134 8.83 4.06 -8.50
N ALA A 135 9.36 3.16 -7.69
CA ALA A 135 10.60 3.39 -6.98
C ALA A 135 11.79 3.19 -7.91
N GLN A 136 12.67 4.18 -7.95
CA GLN A 136 13.90 4.18 -8.73
C GLN A 136 15.16 4.16 -7.85
N ASN A 137 14.93 4.32 -6.53
CA ASN A 137 15.99 4.51 -5.55
C ASN A 137 15.48 4.14 -4.13
N ILE A 138 16.40 3.96 -3.18
CA ILE A 138 16.07 3.60 -1.80
C ILE A 138 15.43 4.75 -1.04
N ILE A 139 15.75 6.00 -1.38
CA ILE A 139 15.30 7.19 -0.67
C ILE A 139 13.98 7.66 -1.29
N PRO A 140 12.87 7.66 -0.54
CA PRO A 140 11.57 8.04 -1.07
C PRO A 140 11.42 9.57 -1.21
N PRO A 141 10.41 10.03 -1.98
CA PRO A 141 10.03 11.43 -2.05
C PRO A 141 9.79 12.04 -0.67
N GLY A 142 10.15 13.31 -0.49
CA GLY A 142 10.02 14.05 0.76
C GLY A 142 11.19 13.85 1.74
N ILE A 143 12.12 12.94 1.46
CA ILE A 143 13.35 12.76 2.22
C ILE A 143 14.53 13.37 1.46
N ARG A 144 15.39 14.14 2.17
CA ARG A 144 16.60 14.71 1.57
C ARG A 144 17.44 13.62 0.92
N GLY A 145 17.98 13.90 -0.27
CA GLY A 145 18.72 12.90 -1.08
C GLY A 145 17.84 12.09 -2.02
N HIS A 146 16.50 12.26 -1.99
CA HIS A 146 15.67 11.83 -3.10
C HIS A 146 16.01 12.64 -4.35
N LEU A 147 16.21 11.95 -5.46
CA LEU A 147 16.53 12.55 -6.74
C LEU A 147 15.32 12.47 -7.66
N GLU A 148 15.01 13.57 -8.33
CA GLU A 148 13.92 13.66 -9.30
C GLU A 148 14.47 13.84 -10.72
N GLY A 149 13.60 13.71 -11.71
CA GLY A 149 13.95 13.83 -13.12
C GLY A 149 14.97 12.77 -13.56
N GLU A 150 15.80 13.10 -14.52
CA GLU A 150 16.81 12.20 -15.09
C GLU A 150 17.80 11.66 -14.05
N ALA A 151 18.27 12.50 -13.12
CA ALA A 151 19.17 12.10 -12.04
C ALA A 151 18.54 11.07 -11.07
N GLY A 152 17.22 11.07 -10.95
CA GLY A 152 16.47 10.13 -10.12
C GLY A 152 16.33 8.75 -10.74
N VAL A 153 16.44 8.63 -12.07
CA VAL A 153 16.23 7.37 -12.80
C VAL A 153 17.33 6.35 -12.51
N ASN A 154 16.93 5.10 -12.33
CA ASN A 154 17.87 3.99 -12.23
C ASN A 154 18.35 3.59 -13.64
N PRO A 155 19.59 3.88 -14.03
CA PRO A 155 20.07 3.69 -15.40
C PRO A 155 20.21 2.21 -15.79
N TYR A 156 20.15 1.29 -14.82
CA TYR A 156 20.23 -0.14 -15.08
C TYR A 156 18.90 -0.76 -15.49
N THR A 157 17.79 -0.06 -15.21
CA THR A 157 16.44 -0.57 -15.47
C THR A 157 15.60 0.33 -16.36
N HIS A 158 15.98 1.60 -16.48
CA HIS A 158 15.26 2.60 -17.27
C HIS A 158 16.23 3.48 -18.07
N GLU A 159 15.68 4.14 -19.07
CA GLU A 159 16.31 5.22 -19.83
C GLU A 159 15.47 6.48 -19.66
N TRP A 160 16.11 7.65 -19.81
CA TRP A 160 15.42 8.92 -19.83
C TRP A 160 15.14 9.31 -21.27
N ILE A 161 13.88 9.24 -21.71
CA ILE A 161 13.47 9.50 -23.08
C ILE A 161 12.32 10.52 -23.06
N ASP A 162 12.45 11.59 -23.82
CA ASP A 162 11.41 12.65 -23.99
C ASP A 162 10.88 13.21 -22.65
N GLY A 163 11.77 13.35 -21.65
CA GLY A 163 11.43 13.92 -20.36
C GLY A 163 10.78 12.95 -19.38
N ALA A 164 10.79 11.65 -19.66
CA ALA A 164 10.21 10.61 -18.81
C ALA A 164 11.10 9.37 -18.67
N PRO A 165 11.01 8.63 -17.53
CA PRO A 165 11.66 7.35 -17.38
C PRO A 165 10.94 6.29 -18.21
N VAL A 166 11.65 5.62 -19.09
CA VAL A 166 11.16 4.51 -19.92
C VAL A 166 11.87 3.23 -19.50
N ARG A 167 11.11 2.20 -19.14
CA ARG A 167 11.65 0.90 -18.74
C ARG A 167 12.38 0.24 -19.92
N ARG A 168 13.57 -0.33 -19.65
CA ARG A 168 14.32 -1.13 -20.62
C ARG A 168 13.50 -2.33 -21.10
N SER A 169 13.81 -2.81 -22.29
CA SER A 169 13.02 -3.84 -22.95
C SER A 169 13.15 -5.22 -22.28
N ILE A 170 12.13 -6.06 -22.45
CA ILE A 170 12.19 -7.46 -22.01
C ILE A 170 13.27 -8.26 -22.77
N ASP A 171 13.63 -7.84 -23.96
CA ASP A 171 14.69 -8.50 -24.74
C ASP A 171 16.08 -8.18 -24.17
N GLU A 172 16.31 -6.98 -23.64
CA GLU A 172 17.51 -6.69 -22.84
C GLU A 172 17.56 -7.53 -21.56
N ALA A 173 16.42 -7.73 -20.89
CA ALA A 173 16.37 -8.62 -19.73
C ALA A 173 16.74 -10.06 -20.10
N LYS A 174 16.27 -10.58 -21.26
CA LYS A 174 16.65 -11.91 -21.77
C LYS A 174 18.13 -12.00 -22.09
N GLN A 175 18.69 -10.95 -22.70
CA GLN A 175 20.11 -10.89 -22.99
C GLN A 175 20.96 -10.94 -21.74
N LEU A 176 20.64 -10.08 -20.73
CA LEU A 176 21.33 -10.07 -19.44
C LEU A 176 21.23 -11.42 -18.73
N LEU A 177 20.06 -12.07 -18.80
CA LEU A 177 19.85 -13.38 -18.21
C LEU A 177 20.70 -14.46 -18.90
N ALA A 178 20.82 -14.42 -20.22
CA ALA A 178 21.70 -15.32 -20.98
C ALA A 178 23.18 -15.10 -20.65
N GLU A 179 23.62 -13.85 -20.54
CA GLU A 179 24.96 -13.46 -20.12
C GLU A 179 25.27 -13.84 -18.67
N ALA A 180 24.23 -13.94 -17.82
CA ALA A 180 24.31 -14.45 -16.46
C ALA A 180 24.43 -15.99 -16.39
N GLY A 181 24.43 -16.70 -17.53
CA GLY A 181 24.50 -18.14 -17.60
C GLY A 181 23.16 -18.88 -17.62
N TYR A 182 22.04 -18.16 -17.86
CA TYR A 182 20.70 -18.73 -17.91
C TYR A 182 19.95 -18.41 -19.21
N PRO A 183 20.49 -18.81 -20.40
CA PRO A 183 19.79 -18.59 -21.66
C PRO A 183 18.40 -19.21 -21.66
N ASN A 184 17.39 -18.42 -22.04
CA ASN A 184 15.98 -18.82 -22.00
C ASN A 184 15.49 -19.32 -20.62
N GLY A 185 16.08 -18.81 -19.54
CA GLY A 185 15.74 -19.20 -18.17
C GLY A 185 16.21 -20.60 -17.78
N ARG A 186 17.27 -21.12 -18.40
CA ARG A 186 17.87 -22.42 -18.09
C ARG A 186 19.36 -22.30 -17.80
N ASP A 187 19.83 -23.01 -16.79
CA ASP A 187 21.27 -23.09 -16.50
C ASP A 187 22.01 -23.66 -17.74
N ALA A 188 22.97 -22.89 -18.25
CA ALA A 188 23.71 -23.24 -19.49
C ALA A 188 24.53 -24.53 -19.36
N ARG A 189 24.86 -24.97 -18.15
CA ARG A 189 25.67 -26.16 -17.90
C ARG A 189 24.83 -27.41 -17.69
N THR A 190 23.69 -27.27 -16.97
CA THR A 190 22.84 -28.41 -16.58
C THR A 190 21.60 -28.55 -17.42
N GLY A 191 21.16 -27.49 -18.10
CA GLY A 191 19.89 -27.42 -18.81
C GLY A 191 18.64 -27.30 -17.89
N GLU A 192 18.84 -27.30 -16.58
CA GLU A 192 17.74 -27.18 -15.61
C GLU A 192 17.09 -25.81 -15.64
N PRO A 193 15.77 -25.71 -15.50
CA PRO A 193 15.09 -24.42 -15.45
C PRO A 193 15.53 -23.62 -14.22
N LEU A 194 15.73 -22.31 -14.44
CA LEU A 194 15.98 -21.38 -13.33
C LEU A 194 14.69 -21.20 -12.53
N LYS A 195 14.67 -21.75 -11.32
CA LYS A 195 13.60 -21.67 -10.36
C LYS A 195 14.02 -20.81 -9.19
N LEU A 196 13.25 -19.74 -8.92
CA LEU A 196 13.52 -18.82 -7.83
C LEU A 196 12.39 -18.88 -6.78
N PHE A 197 12.75 -18.60 -5.54
CA PHE A 197 11.85 -18.67 -4.40
C PHE A 197 11.61 -17.28 -3.83
N ILE A 198 10.34 -16.91 -3.67
CA ILE A 198 9.95 -15.64 -3.04
C ILE A 198 9.23 -15.93 -1.73
N ASP A 199 9.81 -15.45 -0.62
CA ASP A 199 9.17 -15.47 0.69
C ASP A 199 8.20 -14.29 0.80
N VAL A 200 6.91 -14.60 1.04
CA VAL A 200 5.83 -13.61 1.14
C VAL A 200 5.06 -13.80 2.44
N GLN A 201 4.50 -12.72 2.98
CA GLN A 201 3.63 -12.84 4.14
C GLN A 201 2.29 -13.47 3.75
N SER A 202 1.81 -14.45 4.52
CA SER A 202 0.57 -15.18 4.25
C SER A 202 -0.65 -14.28 4.13
N GLN A 203 -0.69 -13.16 4.84
CA GLN A 203 -1.75 -12.17 4.77
C GLN A 203 -1.73 -11.31 3.49
N ALA A 204 -0.59 -11.29 2.79
CA ALA A 204 -0.39 -10.56 1.55
C ALA A 204 -0.51 -11.48 0.31
N VAL A 205 -0.91 -12.74 0.50
CA VAL A 205 -1.08 -13.69 -0.60
C VAL A 205 -2.32 -13.30 -1.40
N ASP A 206 -2.08 -12.86 -2.63
CA ASP A 206 -3.10 -12.61 -3.64
C ASP A 206 -2.77 -13.44 -4.87
N ASN A 207 -3.60 -14.43 -5.15
CA ASN A 207 -3.40 -15.32 -6.29
C ASN A 207 -3.34 -14.55 -7.63
N THR A 208 -4.03 -13.44 -7.76
CA THR A 208 -4.01 -12.60 -8.97
C THR A 208 -2.65 -11.94 -9.16
N GLN A 209 -2.06 -11.42 -8.07
CA GLN A 209 -0.71 -10.86 -8.10
C GLN A 209 0.34 -11.94 -8.38
N MET A 210 0.20 -13.12 -7.78
CA MET A 210 1.13 -14.24 -8.02
C MET A 210 1.09 -14.69 -9.47
N ASN A 211 -0.10 -14.90 -10.04
CA ASN A 211 -0.26 -15.26 -11.45
C ASN A 211 0.31 -14.19 -12.39
N TRP A 212 0.17 -12.91 -12.03
CA TRP A 212 0.77 -11.83 -12.77
C TRP A 212 2.31 -11.88 -12.72
N MET A 213 2.90 -12.10 -11.54
CA MET A 213 4.35 -12.25 -11.39
C MET A 213 4.87 -13.46 -12.15
N ASP A 214 4.17 -14.60 -12.11
CA ASP A 214 4.51 -15.79 -12.90
C ASP A 214 4.53 -15.48 -14.41
N ARG A 215 3.56 -14.71 -14.88
CA ARG A 215 3.49 -14.29 -16.28
C ARG A 215 4.65 -13.40 -16.66
N ILE A 216 5.01 -12.38 -15.86
CA ILE A 216 6.08 -11.45 -16.22
C ILE A 216 7.46 -12.11 -16.15
N PHE A 217 7.76 -12.91 -15.12
CA PHE A 217 9.01 -13.63 -15.04
C PHE A 217 9.08 -14.78 -16.06
N GLY A 218 7.94 -15.38 -16.40
CA GLY A 218 7.83 -16.36 -17.48
C GLY A 218 8.24 -15.83 -18.85
N GLN A 219 8.10 -14.51 -19.11
CA GLN A 219 8.57 -13.88 -20.36
C GLN A 219 10.09 -14.01 -20.57
N ILE A 220 10.86 -14.09 -19.49
CA ILE A 220 12.31 -14.34 -19.54
C ILE A 220 12.67 -15.80 -19.21
N GLY A 221 11.66 -16.69 -19.10
CA GLY A 221 11.85 -18.12 -18.85
C GLY A 221 12.11 -18.49 -17.38
N VAL A 222 12.01 -17.55 -16.45
CA VAL A 222 12.23 -17.78 -15.01
C VAL A 222 10.95 -18.30 -14.38
N GLN A 223 11.06 -19.34 -13.55
CA GLN A 223 9.98 -19.91 -12.76
C GLN A 223 10.03 -19.37 -11.33
N ILE A 224 8.88 -19.01 -10.76
CA ILE A 224 8.77 -18.52 -9.40
C ILE A 224 8.01 -19.53 -8.54
N GLU A 225 8.50 -19.75 -7.32
CA GLU A 225 7.80 -20.49 -6.28
C GLU A 225 7.62 -19.59 -5.07
N TYR A 226 6.37 -19.40 -4.64
CA TYR A 226 6.04 -18.58 -3.47
C TYR A 226 6.10 -19.43 -2.21
N ARG A 227 6.66 -18.84 -1.14
CA ARG A 227 6.77 -19.44 0.18
C ARG A 227 6.05 -18.58 1.20
N PRO A 228 4.70 -18.73 1.31
CA PRO A 228 3.93 -17.96 2.27
C PRO A 228 4.29 -18.36 3.71
N ALA A 229 4.46 -17.37 4.58
CA ALA A 229 4.70 -17.54 5.99
C ALA A 229 4.03 -16.41 6.80
N ASP A 230 3.70 -16.67 8.07
CA ASP A 230 3.33 -15.62 8.99
C ASP A 230 4.52 -14.70 9.31
N TRP A 231 4.24 -13.58 9.98
CA TRP A 231 5.29 -12.60 10.29
C TRP A 231 6.45 -13.20 11.13
N ASN A 232 6.15 -14.00 12.13
CA ASN A 232 7.17 -14.56 13.01
C ASN A 232 8.10 -15.52 12.24
N ARG A 233 7.52 -16.35 11.39
CA ARG A 233 8.29 -17.27 10.54
C ARG A 233 9.07 -16.53 9.45
N THR A 234 8.50 -15.51 8.86
CA THR A 234 9.21 -14.65 7.89
C THR A 234 10.43 -14.00 8.56
N ARG A 235 10.24 -13.43 9.75
CA ARG A 235 11.33 -12.83 10.52
C ARG A 235 12.42 -13.82 10.88
N GLU A 236 12.06 -15.01 11.35
CA GLU A 236 13.02 -16.09 11.62
C GLU A 236 13.86 -16.43 10.38
N LYS A 237 13.23 -16.55 9.21
CA LYS A 237 13.94 -16.80 7.94
C LYS A 237 14.92 -15.67 7.59
N LEU A 238 14.53 -14.40 7.75
CA LEU A 238 15.40 -13.27 7.54
C LEU A 238 16.59 -13.27 8.48
N LEU A 239 16.36 -13.52 9.77
CA LEU A 239 17.41 -13.58 10.80
C LEU A 239 18.41 -14.72 10.56
N THR A 240 17.95 -15.85 10.05
CA THR A 240 18.78 -17.02 9.78
C THR A 240 19.35 -17.07 8.36
N GLY A 241 19.03 -16.08 7.51
CA GLY A 241 19.43 -16.06 6.11
C GLY A 241 18.76 -17.13 5.24
N ASN A 242 17.70 -17.75 5.71
CA ASN A 242 16.97 -18.82 4.99
C ASN A 242 15.90 -18.22 4.04
N THR A 243 16.31 -17.22 3.27
CA THR A 243 15.51 -16.59 2.22
C THR A 243 16.36 -16.52 0.96
N GLN A 244 15.69 -16.51 -0.20
CA GLN A 244 16.35 -16.19 -1.47
C GLN A 244 15.95 -14.80 -1.96
N ILE A 245 14.65 -14.60 -2.17
CA ILE A 245 14.02 -13.30 -2.42
C ILE A 245 12.93 -13.14 -1.38
N TYR A 246 12.79 -11.96 -0.80
CA TYR A 246 11.81 -11.68 0.23
C TYR A 246 11.08 -10.36 -0.03
N SER A 247 9.78 -10.29 0.26
CA SER A 247 8.98 -9.08 0.19
C SER A 247 9.11 -8.29 1.48
N TYR A 248 9.42 -7.00 1.39
CA TYR A 248 9.55 -6.12 2.55
C TYR A 248 9.19 -4.66 2.23
N GLY A 249 9.06 -3.85 3.28
CA GLY A 249 8.86 -2.42 3.15
C GLY A 249 9.45 -1.68 4.35
N TRP A 250 9.81 -0.42 4.13
CA TRP A 250 10.28 0.48 5.18
C TRP A 250 9.55 1.81 5.10
N LEU A 251 9.09 2.30 6.23
CA LEU A 251 8.52 3.63 6.39
C LEU A 251 9.46 4.46 7.27
N ALA A 252 9.64 5.73 6.95
CA ALA A 252 10.51 6.60 7.70
C ALA A 252 10.06 6.76 9.16
N ASP A 253 10.99 6.55 10.09
CA ASP A 253 10.82 6.91 11.50
C ASP A 253 11.17 8.38 11.74
N TYR A 254 12.07 8.93 10.93
CA TYR A 254 12.49 10.34 10.93
C TYR A 254 12.93 10.78 9.53
N PRO A 255 12.89 12.12 9.21
CA PRO A 255 13.08 12.63 7.85
C PRO A 255 14.56 12.77 7.46
N ASP A 256 15.32 11.69 7.52
CA ASP A 256 16.73 11.66 7.16
C ASP A 256 17.04 10.46 6.24
N PRO A 257 17.89 10.61 5.21
CA PRO A 257 18.30 9.52 4.34
C PRO A 257 18.98 8.36 5.07
N GLU A 258 19.61 8.61 6.21
CA GLU A 258 20.22 7.60 7.05
C GLU A 258 19.21 6.51 7.44
N ASN A 259 17.93 6.88 7.68
CA ASN A 259 16.84 5.95 8.01
C ASN A 259 16.44 5.00 6.88
N PHE A 260 17.00 5.12 5.71
CA PHE A 260 16.86 4.20 4.59
C PHE A 260 18.21 3.52 4.26
N LEU A 261 19.29 4.27 4.34
CA LEU A 261 20.62 3.77 3.97
C LEU A 261 21.12 2.70 4.94
N PHE A 262 20.71 2.73 6.23
CA PHE A 262 21.11 1.71 7.21
C PHE A 262 20.57 0.30 6.87
N LEU A 263 19.52 0.22 6.06
CA LEU A 263 18.97 -1.05 5.57
C LEU A 263 19.94 -1.87 4.71
N LEU A 264 21.06 -1.27 4.33
CA LEU A 264 22.13 -1.92 3.56
C LEU A 264 23.49 -1.80 4.25
N TYR A 265 23.56 -1.30 5.48
CA TYR A 265 24.79 -1.22 6.26
C TYR A 265 25.21 -2.62 6.71
N SER A 266 26.43 -3.06 6.35
CA SER A 266 26.85 -4.46 6.55
C SER A 266 26.81 -4.92 8.01
N PRO A 267 27.18 -4.10 9.02
CA PRO A 267 27.03 -4.47 10.43
C PRO A 267 25.60 -4.72 10.88
N GLU A 268 24.58 -4.18 10.20
CA GLU A 268 23.17 -4.44 10.44
C GLU A 268 22.65 -5.72 9.74
N GLY A 269 23.51 -6.46 9.05
CA GLY A 269 23.17 -7.76 8.49
C GLY A 269 22.93 -8.80 9.59
N PRO A 270 21.75 -9.47 9.65
CA PRO A 270 21.46 -10.43 10.70
C PRO A 270 22.51 -11.54 10.83
N LEU A 271 23.09 -11.99 9.73
CA LEU A 271 24.14 -13.00 9.73
C LEU A 271 25.50 -12.47 10.25
N ASN A 272 25.72 -11.15 10.15
CA ASN A 272 26.93 -10.51 10.62
C ASN A 272 26.85 -10.17 12.12
N CYS A 273 25.77 -9.47 12.53
CA CYS A 273 25.58 -9.07 13.92
C CYS A 273 25.10 -10.22 14.83
N LYS A 274 24.54 -11.28 14.27
CA LYS A 274 23.81 -12.33 15.00
C LYS A 274 22.69 -11.74 15.88
N CYS A 275 22.05 -10.76 15.38
CA CYS A 275 21.03 -9.95 16.04
C CYS A 275 19.85 -9.70 15.10
N ASP A 276 18.83 -8.96 15.56
CA ASP A 276 17.70 -8.49 14.77
C ASP A 276 18.09 -7.23 13.96
N GLY A 277 19.05 -7.38 13.07
CA GLY A 277 19.53 -6.29 12.23
C GLY A 277 18.61 -6.02 11.05
N SER A 278 18.72 -4.83 10.51
CA SER A 278 17.79 -4.30 9.49
C SER A 278 18.23 -4.55 8.05
N ASN A 279 19.50 -4.92 7.82
CA ASN A 279 20.01 -5.27 6.49
C ASN A 279 19.63 -6.72 6.12
N ASN A 280 18.35 -6.94 5.90
CA ASN A 280 17.79 -8.26 5.57
C ASN A 280 18.37 -8.88 4.29
N SER A 281 18.97 -8.07 3.42
CA SER A 281 19.68 -8.55 2.22
C SER A 281 21.05 -9.17 2.54
N ASN A 282 21.58 -9.00 3.73
CA ASN A 282 22.96 -9.35 4.06
C ASN A 282 23.96 -8.77 3.05
N PHE A 283 23.67 -7.54 2.59
CA PHE A 283 24.54 -6.82 1.65
C PHE A 283 25.82 -6.40 2.36
N GLU A 284 26.93 -6.47 1.68
CA GLU A 284 28.26 -6.09 2.18
C GLU A 284 29.02 -5.26 1.16
N SER A 285 29.52 -4.11 1.61
CA SER A 285 30.38 -3.24 0.82
C SER A 285 31.17 -2.33 1.75
N GLU A 286 32.49 -2.49 1.77
CA GLU A 286 33.38 -1.66 2.60
C GLU A 286 33.25 -0.15 2.27
N GLU A 287 33.15 0.18 0.97
CA GLU A 287 32.96 1.55 0.48
C GLU A 287 31.62 2.11 1.00
N TYR A 288 30.55 1.31 0.92
CA TYR A 288 29.22 1.73 1.42
C TYR A 288 29.24 1.96 2.92
N ASP A 289 29.85 1.06 3.67
CA ASP A 289 29.93 1.11 5.13
C ASP A 289 30.72 2.33 5.62
N GLU A 290 31.82 2.66 4.93
CA GLU A 290 32.61 3.85 5.26
C GLU A 290 31.81 5.13 4.98
N LEU A 291 31.16 5.24 3.84
CA LEU A 291 30.29 6.36 3.51
C LEU A 291 29.13 6.48 4.50
N PHE A 292 28.54 5.37 4.92
CA PHE A 292 27.45 5.37 5.90
C PHE A 292 27.90 5.93 7.25
N ARG A 293 29.07 5.51 7.75
CA ARG A 293 29.66 6.06 8.99
C ARG A 293 29.87 7.57 8.91
N GLN A 294 30.35 8.06 7.76
CA GLN A 294 30.56 9.48 7.51
C GLN A 294 29.23 10.25 7.43
N VAL A 295 28.24 9.74 6.70
CA VAL A 295 26.90 10.33 6.58
C VAL A 295 26.24 10.55 7.95
N ARG A 296 26.41 9.62 8.89
CA ARG A 296 25.85 9.71 10.25
C ARG A 296 26.39 10.88 11.07
N VAL A 297 27.61 11.32 10.83
CA VAL A 297 28.26 12.37 11.61
C VAL A 297 28.41 13.70 10.85
N THR A 298 28.14 13.70 9.54
CA THR A 298 28.24 14.91 8.71
C THR A 298 26.90 15.66 8.75
N PRO A 299 26.90 16.96 9.09
CA PRO A 299 25.70 17.78 9.05
C PRO A 299 25.07 17.84 7.64
N PRO A 300 23.78 18.09 7.53
CA PRO A 300 23.12 18.27 6.23
C PRO A 300 23.78 19.37 5.39
N GLY A 301 24.19 19.05 4.17
CA GLY A 301 24.89 19.95 3.24
C GLY A 301 25.36 19.22 1.99
N PRO A 302 25.98 19.96 1.04
CA PRO A 302 26.41 19.40 -0.25
C PRO A 302 27.38 18.21 -0.13
N GLU A 303 28.27 18.23 0.85
CA GLU A 303 29.21 17.15 1.12
C GLU A 303 28.47 15.85 1.48
N ARG A 304 27.54 15.94 2.43
CA ARG A 304 26.70 14.80 2.84
C ARG A 304 25.84 14.30 1.69
N ASP A 305 25.27 15.21 0.90
CA ASP A 305 24.45 14.85 -0.26
C ASP A 305 25.25 14.09 -1.32
N ALA A 306 26.52 14.45 -1.53
CA ALA A 306 27.42 13.71 -2.43
C ALA A 306 27.72 12.30 -1.92
N MET A 307 27.93 12.12 -0.61
CA MET A 307 28.09 10.79 -0.01
C MET A 307 26.84 9.93 -0.20
N VAL A 308 25.67 10.51 0.07
CA VAL A 308 24.37 9.83 -0.12
C VAL A 308 24.17 9.42 -1.57
N ALA A 309 24.47 10.32 -2.54
CA ALA A 309 24.37 10.01 -3.97
C ALA A 309 25.32 8.86 -4.36
N ARG A 310 26.54 8.84 -3.81
CA ARG A 310 27.49 7.74 -4.06
C ARG A 310 26.99 6.42 -3.48
N MET A 311 26.41 6.41 -2.31
CA MET A 311 25.81 5.21 -1.72
C MET A 311 24.64 4.70 -2.57
N VAL A 312 23.80 5.59 -3.10
CA VAL A 312 22.72 5.24 -4.04
C VAL A 312 23.29 4.58 -5.31
N GLU A 313 24.39 5.09 -5.85
CA GLU A 313 25.04 4.51 -7.02
C GLU A 313 25.57 3.10 -6.75
N ILE A 314 26.25 2.89 -5.61
CA ILE A 314 26.78 1.58 -5.21
C ILE A 314 25.67 0.53 -5.20
N TYR A 315 24.56 0.80 -4.48
CA TYR A 315 23.54 -0.21 -4.35
C TYR A 315 22.71 -0.43 -5.64
N ARG A 316 22.52 0.62 -6.48
CA ARG A 316 21.94 0.46 -7.81
C ARG A 316 22.82 -0.44 -8.71
N ARG A 317 24.15 -0.21 -8.69
CA ARG A 317 25.11 -1.02 -9.41
C ARG A 317 25.05 -2.49 -8.97
N GLU A 318 24.95 -2.74 -7.69
CA GLU A 318 24.89 -4.09 -7.13
C GLU A 318 23.50 -4.75 -7.30
N ALA A 319 22.47 -3.98 -7.68
CA ALA A 319 21.11 -4.47 -7.92
C ALA A 319 20.53 -5.29 -6.72
N VAL A 320 20.71 -4.78 -5.50
CA VAL A 320 20.38 -5.50 -4.26
C VAL A 320 18.90 -5.76 -4.08
N TRP A 321 18.03 -4.91 -4.65
CA TRP A 321 16.58 -5.01 -4.53
C TRP A 321 15.89 -4.95 -5.91
N LEU A 322 14.76 -5.67 -6.03
CA LEU A 322 13.71 -5.34 -6.98
C LEU A 322 12.92 -4.19 -6.37
N TYR A 323 13.05 -2.98 -6.91
CA TYR A 323 12.26 -1.85 -6.46
C TYR A 323 10.81 -2.04 -6.86
N ALA A 324 9.90 -1.83 -5.91
CA ALA A 324 8.50 -1.79 -6.23
C ALA A 324 8.02 -0.32 -6.28
N TYR A 325 7.61 0.25 -5.17
CA TYR A 325 7.00 1.58 -5.22
C TYR A 325 7.16 2.35 -3.91
N TYR A 326 7.05 3.67 -4.01
CA TYR A 326 6.81 4.55 -2.88
C TYR A 326 5.30 4.65 -2.66
N PRO A 327 4.81 4.38 -1.44
CA PRO A 327 3.37 4.31 -1.20
C PRO A 327 2.71 5.69 -1.24
N LYS A 328 1.58 5.77 -1.91
CA LYS A 328 0.58 6.81 -1.74
C LYS A 328 -0.57 6.23 -0.96
N ASP A 329 -0.99 6.89 0.09
CA ASP A 329 -2.20 6.53 0.81
C ASP A 329 -3.27 7.60 0.59
N ILE A 330 -4.50 7.18 0.55
CA ILE A 330 -5.65 8.08 0.47
C ILE A 330 -6.45 7.89 1.74
N TYR A 331 -6.66 8.99 2.45
CA TYR A 331 -7.45 9.01 3.65
C TYR A 331 -8.75 9.74 3.41
N LEU A 332 -9.84 9.15 3.87
CA LEU A 332 -11.15 9.76 3.80
C LEU A 332 -11.58 10.22 5.18
N SER A 333 -12.15 11.40 5.23
CA SER A 333 -12.71 12.00 6.45
C SER A 333 -14.10 12.52 6.17
N ASN A 334 -15.01 12.32 7.10
CA ASN A 334 -16.37 12.85 7.01
C ASN A 334 -16.39 14.40 7.07
N PRO A 335 -17.39 15.09 6.53
CA PRO A 335 -17.39 16.55 6.34
C PRO A 335 -17.32 17.38 7.65
N TRP A 336 -17.62 16.78 8.77
CA TRP A 336 -17.52 17.40 10.09
C TRP A 336 -16.13 17.34 10.71
N VAL A 337 -15.18 16.58 10.10
CA VAL A 337 -13.81 16.49 10.58
C VAL A 337 -12.99 17.65 10.02
N ARG A 338 -12.33 18.37 10.90
CA ARG A 338 -11.48 19.52 10.55
C ARG A 338 -10.02 19.23 10.88
N ASN A 339 -9.11 19.97 10.26
CA ASN A 339 -7.66 19.88 10.45
C ASN A 339 -7.12 18.49 10.13
N THR A 340 -7.58 17.92 9.02
CA THR A 340 -7.23 16.56 8.57
C THR A 340 -5.83 16.45 7.99
N LYS A 341 -5.17 17.60 7.70
CA LYS A 341 -3.84 17.64 7.09
C LYS A 341 -2.86 16.71 7.80
N ARG A 342 -2.26 15.84 7.05
CA ARG A 342 -1.36 14.82 7.56
C ARG A 342 0.09 15.28 7.59
N HIS A 343 0.86 14.59 8.39
CA HIS A 343 2.32 14.67 8.41
C HIS A 343 2.86 13.27 8.12
N GLY A 344 3.62 13.11 7.05
CA GLY A 344 4.03 11.80 6.53
C GLY A 344 4.77 10.90 7.55
N ILE A 345 5.38 11.48 8.59
CA ILE A 345 6.14 10.76 9.61
C ILE A 345 5.48 10.85 10.99
N SER A 346 5.05 12.07 11.40
CA SER A 346 4.52 12.27 12.76
C SER A 346 3.12 11.67 12.92
N LYS A 347 2.98 10.76 13.87
CA LYS A 347 1.70 10.14 14.27
C LYS A 347 0.91 11.03 15.26
N ALA A 348 1.50 12.08 15.80
CA ALA A 348 0.91 12.94 16.83
C ALA A 348 -0.06 14.00 16.28
N THR A 349 -0.64 13.79 15.09
CA THR A 349 -1.55 14.74 14.42
C THR A 349 -2.97 14.75 15.02
N LEU A 350 -3.36 13.71 15.73
CA LEU A 350 -4.69 13.58 16.33
C LEU A 350 -5.07 14.73 17.28
N LYS A 351 -4.10 15.34 17.96
CA LYS A 351 -4.33 16.49 18.85
C LYS A 351 -4.83 17.75 18.12
N TYR A 352 -4.63 17.84 16.82
CA TYR A 352 -5.08 18.96 15.98
C TYR A 352 -6.46 18.74 15.36
N ILE A 353 -6.94 17.49 15.33
CA ILE A 353 -8.26 17.17 14.79
C ILE A 353 -9.33 17.89 15.61
N ASN A 354 -10.30 18.47 14.92
CA ASN A 354 -11.49 19.08 15.53
C ASN A 354 -12.73 18.47 14.87
N ILE A 355 -13.78 18.29 15.66
CA ILE A 355 -15.05 17.71 15.22
C ILE A 355 -16.15 18.76 15.35
N ASP A 356 -16.92 18.94 14.29
CA ASP A 356 -18.17 19.70 14.32
C ASP A 356 -19.30 18.75 14.73
N ASP A 357 -19.59 18.71 16.04
CA ASP A 357 -20.55 17.75 16.61
C ASP A 357 -21.97 17.97 16.08
N GLU A 358 -22.39 19.23 15.88
CA GLU A 358 -23.73 19.54 15.35
C GLU A 358 -23.89 19.03 13.92
N MET A 359 -22.87 19.27 13.08
CA MET A 359 -22.86 18.75 11.71
C MET A 359 -22.87 17.22 11.71
N ARG A 360 -22.07 16.58 12.58
CA ARG A 360 -21.98 15.13 12.70
C ARG A 360 -23.34 14.52 13.03
N GLU A 361 -24.01 15.02 14.06
CA GLU A 361 -25.32 14.52 14.48
C GLU A 361 -26.37 14.70 13.39
N ARG A 362 -26.43 15.89 12.77
CA ARG A 362 -27.36 16.17 11.69
C ARG A 362 -27.14 15.23 10.48
N LYS A 363 -25.91 15.09 10.02
CA LYS A 363 -25.56 14.24 8.87
C LYS A 363 -25.81 12.76 9.17
N ARG A 364 -25.47 12.29 10.35
CA ARG A 364 -25.77 10.92 10.76
C ARG A 364 -27.27 10.62 10.78
N ALA A 365 -28.09 11.54 11.28
CA ALA A 365 -29.53 11.40 11.25
C ALA A 365 -30.08 11.40 9.82
N GLU A 366 -29.53 12.27 8.95
CA GLU A 366 -29.90 12.34 7.53
C GLU A 366 -29.57 11.02 6.80
N TRP A 367 -28.33 10.53 6.93
CA TRP A 367 -27.84 9.35 6.20
C TRP A 367 -28.43 8.02 6.71
N ASN A 368 -28.85 7.96 7.97
CA ASN A 368 -29.43 6.76 8.58
C ASN A 368 -30.95 6.85 8.76
N ASN A 369 -31.61 7.81 8.09
CA ASN A 369 -33.05 7.88 8.15
C ASN A 369 -33.69 6.66 7.50
N PRO A 370 -34.42 5.82 8.26
CA PRO A 370 -34.94 4.58 7.71
C PRO A 370 -36.03 4.84 6.67
N VAL A 371 -35.95 4.18 5.54
CA VAL A 371 -37.00 4.15 4.53
C VAL A 371 -38.15 3.30 5.07
N THR A 372 -39.18 3.95 5.62
CA THR A 372 -40.27 3.27 6.31
C THR A 372 -41.46 2.88 5.43
N TRP A 373 -41.60 3.48 4.22
CA TRP A 373 -42.71 3.17 3.32
C TRP A 373 -42.90 1.68 2.98
N PRO A 374 -41.84 0.83 2.84
CA PRO A 374 -42.02 -0.59 2.57
C PRO A 374 -42.73 -1.32 3.72
N LEU A 375 -42.50 -0.86 4.97
CA LEU A 375 -43.19 -1.40 6.15
C LEU A 375 -44.70 -1.10 6.12
N TYR A 376 -45.07 0.13 5.74
CA TYR A 376 -46.47 0.50 5.56
C TYR A 376 -47.12 -0.21 4.41
N ALA A 377 -46.43 -0.33 3.28
CA ALA A 377 -46.88 -1.10 2.11
C ALA A 377 -47.07 -2.59 2.46
N GLY A 378 -46.13 -3.19 3.17
CA GLY A 378 -46.25 -4.57 3.69
C GLY A 378 -47.43 -4.76 4.61
N ALA A 379 -47.61 -3.83 5.58
CA ALA A 379 -48.76 -3.88 6.49
C ALA A 379 -50.10 -3.74 5.77
N LEU A 380 -50.20 -2.87 4.78
CA LEU A 380 -51.40 -2.73 3.92
C LEU A 380 -51.67 -3.99 3.12
N LEU A 381 -50.65 -4.65 2.54
CA LEU A 381 -50.79 -5.90 1.85
C LEU A 381 -51.29 -7.02 2.77
N ILE A 382 -50.71 -7.13 3.95
CA ILE A 382 -51.17 -8.12 4.97
C ILE A 382 -52.59 -7.85 5.39
N ALA A 383 -52.94 -6.60 5.67
CA ALA A 383 -54.32 -6.21 6.01
C ALA A 383 -55.29 -6.54 4.86
N GLY A 384 -54.89 -6.25 3.62
CA GLY A 384 -55.68 -6.58 2.41
C GLY A 384 -55.93 -8.09 2.21
N MET A 385 -54.96 -8.92 2.61
CA MET A 385 -55.10 -10.38 2.59
C MET A 385 -55.96 -10.92 3.73
N ILE A 386 -55.85 -10.36 4.93
CA ILE A 386 -56.54 -10.85 6.14
C ILE A 386 -58.00 -10.34 6.22
N LEU A 387 -58.26 -9.08 5.86
CA LEU A 387 -59.59 -8.46 5.94
C LEU A 387 -60.71 -9.24 5.25
N PRO A 388 -60.53 -9.74 3.99
CA PRO A 388 -61.56 -10.57 3.33
C PRO A 388 -61.85 -11.86 4.10
N GLY A 389 -60.82 -12.51 4.63
CA GLY A 389 -60.95 -13.71 5.46
C GLY A 389 -61.72 -13.47 6.74
N VAL A 390 -61.37 -12.40 7.47
CA VAL A 390 -62.05 -12.00 8.70
C VAL A 390 -63.54 -11.61 8.43
N THR A 391 -63.77 -10.88 7.35
CA THR A 391 -65.15 -10.49 6.97
C THR A 391 -65.99 -11.71 6.57
N ALA A 392 -65.44 -12.64 5.79
CA ALA A 392 -66.08 -13.90 5.42
C ALA A 392 -66.37 -14.77 6.66
N TYR A 393 -65.42 -14.84 7.61
CA TYR A 393 -65.59 -15.58 8.86
C TYR A 393 -66.72 -14.98 9.71
N ARG A 394 -66.71 -13.67 9.92
CA ARG A 394 -67.76 -12.95 10.68
C ARG A 394 -69.13 -13.10 10.03
N ARG A 395 -69.26 -13.04 8.68
CA ARG A 395 -70.52 -13.26 7.98
C ARG A 395 -71.04 -14.68 8.20
N ARG A 396 -70.16 -15.69 8.20
CA ARG A 396 -70.54 -17.07 8.51
C ARG A 396 -71.03 -17.26 9.94
N GLN A 397 -70.34 -16.71 10.92
CA GLN A 397 -70.75 -16.73 12.34
C GLN A 397 -72.14 -16.08 12.54
N ASN A 398 -72.34 -14.89 11.98
CA ASN A 398 -73.62 -14.19 12.09
C ASN A 398 -74.76 -14.92 11.36
N ALA A 399 -74.49 -15.65 10.29
CA ALA A 399 -75.50 -16.47 9.62
C ALA A 399 -75.87 -17.72 10.44
N THR A 400 -74.90 -18.30 11.17
CA THR A 400 -75.12 -19.45 12.05
C THR A 400 -75.92 -19.04 13.30
N ALA A 401 -75.61 -17.88 13.92
CA ALA A 401 -76.36 -17.35 15.03
C ALA A 401 -77.81 -17.03 14.70
N ARG A 402 -78.11 -16.44 13.55
CA ARG A 402 -79.49 -16.18 13.11
C ARG A 402 -80.29 -17.47 12.78
N ARG A 403 -79.64 -18.59 12.54
CA ARG A 403 -80.32 -19.88 12.37
C ARG A 403 -80.66 -20.54 13.70
N SER A 404 -79.91 -20.27 14.79
CA SER A 404 -80.22 -20.80 16.12
C SER A 404 -81.35 -20.06 16.83
N ASP A 405 -81.60 -18.78 16.47
CA ASP A 405 -82.69 -17.98 17.05
C ASP A 405 -84.06 -18.21 16.39
N ASN A 406 -84.12 -18.97 15.29
CA ASN A 406 -85.34 -19.29 14.52
C ASN A 406 -85.79 -20.77 14.65
N ASN A 407 -85.19 -21.56 15.53
CA ASN A 407 -85.64 -22.87 15.97
C ASN A 407 -85.99 -22.86 17.45
#